data_66528b38ebf64a3bf78a3287d495798f
#
_entry.id   66528b38ebf64a3bf78a3287d495798f
#
_cell.length_a   1.000
_cell.length_b   1.000
_cell.length_c   1.000
_cell.angle_alpha   90.00
_cell.angle_beta   90.00
_cell.angle_gamma   90.00
#
_symmetry.space_group_name_H-M   'P 1'
#
loop_
_entity.id
_entity.type
_entity.pdbx_description
1 polymer ?
#
loop_
_entity_poly.entity_id
_entity_poly.type
_entity_poly.pdbx_seq_one_letter_code
_entity_poly.pdbx_strand_id
1 'polypeptide(L)'
;MRAEALSQPATALQALGGAKVILITASGGRTVAETFKGLHPGGVSIVLGVGPEPIEVSAMDLIFGNRKLEGALTGNPATGDETLRFSALSGVSAMIETVPLEQAADAYAKMMAGKARFRIVLTMD
;
A
#
# COMPACT_ATOMS: atom_id res chain seq x y z
N MET A 1 15.85 -9.11 -10.39
CA MET A 1 15.66 -8.49 -9.08
C MET A 1 14.21 -8.04 -8.75
N ARG A 2 13.40 -7.51 -9.70
CA ARG A 2 12.01 -7.12 -9.40
C ARG A 2 11.01 -8.27 -9.22
N ALA A 3 11.11 -9.35 -9.96
CA ALA A 3 10.13 -10.47 -9.89
C ALA A 3 10.32 -11.34 -8.65
N GLU A 4 11.54 -11.58 -8.20
CA GLU A 4 11.83 -12.33 -6.98
C GLU A 4 11.43 -11.59 -5.71
N ALA A 5 11.58 -10.26 -5.68
CA ALA A 5 11.13 -9.43 -4.57
C ALA A 5 9.60 -9.48 -4.37
N LEU A 6 8.83 -9.75 -5.43
CA LEU A 6 7.38 -9.93 -5.37
C LEU A 6 6.96 -11.31 -4.87
N SER A 7 7.80 -12.34 -5.05
CA SER A 7 7.50 -13.71 -4.59
C SER A 7 7.90 -13.97 -3.13
N GLN A 8 8.90 -13.23 -2.61
CA GLN A 8 9.39 -13.38 -1.24
C GLN A 8 9.76 -12.01 -0.62
N PRO A 9 8.78 -11.16 -0.36
CA PRO A 9 9.04 -9.78 0.07
C PRO A 9 9.80 -9.69 1.40
N ALA A 10 9.53 -10.58 2.34
CA ALA A 10 10.24 -10.61 3.63
C ALA A 10 11.72 -10.90 3.46
N THR A 11 12.08 -11.89 2.65
CA THR A 11 13.47 -12.25 2.38
C THR A 11 14.24 -11.10 1.73
N ALA A 12 13.62 -10.44 0.75
CA ALA A 12 14.23 -9.29 0.08
C ALA A 12 14.46 -8.11 1.05
N LEU A 13 13.51 -7.84 1.93
CA LEU A 13 13.65 -6.80 2.95
C LEU A 13 14.72 -7.16 3.98
N GLN A 14 14.77 -8.41 4.45
CA GLN A 14 15.78 -8.86 5.40
C GLN A 14 17.20 -8.80 4.82
N ALA A 15 17.39 -9.10 3.54
CA ALA A 15 18.69 -8.96 2.86
C ALA A 15 19.21 -7.51 2.88
N LEU A 16 18.31 -6.51 3.03
CA LEU A 16 18.64 -5.10 3.18
C LEU A 16 18.72 -4.63 4.66
N GLY A 17 18.66 -5.56 5.62
CA GLY A 17 18.66 -5.26 7.05
C GLY A 17 17.28 -5.08 7.67
N GLY A 18 16.22 -5.32 6.92
CA GLY A 18 14.83 -5.16 7.34
C GLY A 18 14.29 -3.72 7.21
N ALA A 19 12.99 -3.60 7.02
CA ALA A 19 12.34 -2.30 6.89
C ALA A 19 11.98 -1.71 8.26
N LYS A 20 12.26 -0.43 8.48
CA LYS A 20 11.81 0.29 9.68
C LYS A 20 10.30 0.55 9.67
N VAL A 21 9.76 0.80 8.48
CA VAL A 21 8.33 1.04 8.25
C VAL A 21 7.90 0.30 6.99
N ILE A 22 6.78 -0.40 7.07
CA ILE A 22 6.10 -1.00 5.91
C ILE A 22 4.69 -0.42 5.85
N LEU A 23 4.37 0.28 4.76
CA LEU A 23 3.00 0.72 4.46
C LEU A 23 2.31 -0.31 3.58
N ILE A 24 1.21 -0.90 4.05
CA ILE A 24 0.50 -1.95 3.36
C ILE A 24 -0.84 -1.41 2.85
N THR A 25 -0.90 -1.18 1.55
CA THR A 25 -2.12 -0.76 0.84
C THR A 25 -2.87 -1.94 0.22
N ALA A 26 -2.25 -3.13 0.21
CA ALA A 26 -2.89 -4.36 -0.25
C ALA A 26 -3.97 -4.85 0.73
N SER A 27 -5.01 -5.49 0.21
CA SER A 27 -6.19 -5.92 0.99
C SER A 27 -6.11 -7.33 1.54
N GLY A 28 -5.03 -8.10 1.32
CA GLY A 28 -4.91 -9.49 1.76
C GLY A 28 -4.20 -9.64 3.10
N GLY A 29 -4.85 -10.27 4.09
CA GLY A 29 -4.24 -10.55 5.40
C GLY A 29 -2.95 -11.37 5.32
N ARG A 30 -2.90 -12.31 4.38
CA ARG A 30 -1.71 -13.11 4.09
C ARG A 30 -0.53 -12.26 3.65
N THR A 31 -0.75 -11.29 2.77
CA THR A 31 0.30 -10.35 2.31
C THR A 31 0.87 -9.55 3.47
N VAL A 32 0.00 -9.11 4.41
CA VAL A 32 0.43 -8.42 5.63
C VAL A 32 1.32 -9.33 6.47
N ALA A 33 0.89 -10.57 6.74
CA ALA A 33 1.63 -11.53 7.55
C ALA A 33 3.00 -11.90 6.94
N GLU A 34 3.05 -12.09 5.63
CA GLU A 34 4.28 -12.38 4.91
C GLU A 34 5.27 -11.21 4.93
N THR A 35 4.80 -9.99 4.68
CA THR A 35 5.68 -8.80 4.68
C THR A 35 6.12 -8.39 6.08
N PHE A 36 5.31 -8.67 7.10
CA PHE A 36 5.63 -8.38 8.50
C PHE A 36 6.97 -8.98 8.94
N LYS A 37 7.30 -10.17 8.46
CA LYS A 37 8.58 -10.84 8.72
C LYS A 37 9.79 -10.11 8.12
N GLY A 38 9.56 -9.19 7.21
CA GLY A 38 10.58 -8.32 6.62
C GLY A 38 10.94 -7.09 7.46
N LEU A 39 10.28 -6.87 8.59
CA LEU A 39 10.56 -5.73 9.47
C LEU A 39 11.92 -5.88 10.17
N HIS A 40 12.63 -4.76 10.27
CA HIS A 40 13.76 -4.59 11.18
C HIS A 40 13.27 -4.72 12.64
N PRO A 41 14.13 -5.12 13.59
CA PRO A 41 13.81 -4.99 15.02
C PRO A 41 13.40 -3.56 15.39
N GLY A 42 12.27 -3.42 16.10
CA GLY A 42 11.67 -2.13 16.43
C GLY A 42 10.85 -1.50 15.29
N GLY A 43 10.75 -2.16 14.13
CA GLY A 43 9.99 -1.66 12.98
C GLY A 43 8.47 -1.76 13.16
N VAL A 44 7.75 -1.02 12.33
CA VAL A 44 6.27 -0.96 12.34
C VAL A 44 5.70 -1.28 10.95
N SER A 45 4.68 -2.12 10.92
CA SER A 45 3.83 -2.36 9.76
C SER A 45 2.51 -1.62 9.94
N ILE A 46 2.18 -0.72 9.00
CA ILE A 46 0.97 0.10 9.02
C ILE A 46 0.03 -0.42 7.93
N VAL A 47 -1.12 -0.93 8.33
CA VAL A 47 -2.13 -1.53 7.46
C VAL A 47 -3.17 -0.46 7.11
N LEU A 48 -3.29 -0.17 5.81
CA LEU A 48 -4.27 0.75 5.24
C LEU A 48 -5.30 0.01 4.36
N GLY A 49 -4.88 -1.12 3.75
CA GLY A 49 -5.78 -1.93 2.92
C GLY A 49 -6.74 -2.75 3.77
N VAL A 50 -8.01 -2.83 3.34
CA VAL A 50 -9.06 -3.61 4.01
C VAL A 50 -9.39 -4.85 3.18
N GLY A 51 -9.40 -6.02 3.82
CA GLY A 51 -9.84 -7.28 3.23
C GLY A 51 -10.55 -8.16 4.26
N PRO A 52 -11.27 -9.19 3.81
CA PRO A 52 -12.03 -10.07 4.69
C PRO A 52 -11.16 -11.08 5.46
N GLU A 53 -9.92 -11.27 5.02
CA GLU A 53 -9.03 -12.27 5.59
C GLU A 53 -8.37 -11.77 6.88
N PRO A 54 -8.27 -12.61 7.93
CA PRO A 54 -7.53 -12.27 9.12
C PRO A 54 -6.03 -12.11 8.84
N ILE A 55 -5.36 -11.28 9.62
CA ILE A 55 -3.91 -11.12 9.60
C ILE A 55 -3.32 -12.06 10.65
N GLU A 56 -2.60 -13.09 10.20
CA GLU A 56 -2.00 -14.09 11.08
C GLU A 56 -0.53 -13.74 11.39
N VAL A 57 -0.31 -13.05 12.49
CA VAL A 57 1.03 -12.71 13.00
C VAL A 57 1.24 -13.41 14.33
N SER A 58 2.34 -14.15 14.49
CA SER A 58 2.64 -14.83 15.73
C SER A 58 3.10 -13.88 16.83
N ALA A 59 2.80 -14.21 18.09
CA ALA A 59 3.31 -13.45 19.22
C ALA A 59 4.84 -13.41 19.25
N MET A 60 5.50 -14.46 18.79
CA MET A 60 6.95 -14.51 18.70
C MET A 60 7.51 -13.50 17.68
N ASP A 61 6.85 -13.34 16.54
CA ASP A 61 7.26 -12.36 15.53
C ASP A 61 7.15 -10.91 16.04
N LEU A 62 6.19 -10.64 16.93
CA LEU A 62 6.03 -9.35 17.59
C LEU A 62 7.08 -9.14 18.70
N ILE A 63 7.19 -10.10 19.62
CA ILE A 63 7.96 -9.94 20.87
C ILE A 63 9.46 -9.93 20.60
N PHE A 64 10.00 -10.93 19.90
CA PHE A 64 11.46 -11.06 19.72
C PHE A 64 12.09 -9.98 18.84
N GLY A 65 11.30 -9.30 18.04
CA GLY A 65 11.77 -8.16 17.26
C GLY A 65 11.30 -6.81 17.81
N ASN A 66 10.53 -6.78 18.91
CA ASN A 66 9.84 -5.56 19.38
C ASN A 66 9.13 -4.83 18.23
N ARG A 67 8.48 -5.60 17.36
CA ARG A 67 7.82 -5.13 16.14
C ARG A 67 6.39 -4.71 16.45
N LYS A 68 5.86 -3.82 15.63
CA LYS A 68 4.50 -3.30 15.77
C LYS A 68 3.68 -3.59 14.52
N LEU A 69 2.40 -3.89 14.75
CA LEU A 69 1.38 -3.96 13.72
C LEU A 69 0.30 -2.95 14.08
N GLU A 70 0.08 -1.97 13.23
CA GLU A 70 -0.84 -0.85 13.47
C GLU A 70 -1.80 -0.71 12.28
N GLY A 71 -3.03 -0.31 12.54
CA GLY A 71 -3.99 0.08 11.52
C GLY A 71 -4.05 1.59 11.38
N ALA A 72 -4.25 2.08 10.16
CA ALA A 72 -4.48 3.49 9.90
C ALA A 72 -5.64 3.70 8.92
N LEU A 73 -6.51 4.65 9.22
CA LEU A 73 -7.51 5.14 8.29
C LEU A 73 -6.90 6.14 7.30
N THR A 74 -7.56 6.34 6.19
CA THR A 74 -7.15 7.25 5.11
C THR A 74 -7.23 8.74 5.48
N GLY A 75 -7.62 9.04 6.71
CA GLY A 75 -7.74 10.41 7.21
C GLY A 75 -9.16 10.98 7.13
N ASN A 76 -9.26 12.25 7.41
CA ASN A 76 -10.49 13.05 7.35
C ASN A 76 -10.34 14.20 6.33
N PRO A 77 -11.37 15.02 6.10
CA PRO A 77 -11.28 16.14 5.15
C PRO A 77 -10.13 17.12 5.42
N ALA A 78 -9.81 17.40 6.69
CA ALA A 78 -8.68 18.28 7.03
C ALA A 78 -7.34 17.65 6.64
N THR A 79 -7.15 16.36 6.89
CA THR A 79 -5.96 15.60 6.44
C THR A 79 -5.86 15.58 4.91
N GLY A 80 -7.00 15.51 4.22
CA GLY A 80 -7.05 15.60 2.75
C GLY A 80 -6.56 16.96 2.25
N ASP A 81 -7.00 18.04 2.86
CA ASP A 81 -6.58 19.40 2.52
C ASP A 81 -5.07 19.61 2.75
N GLU A 82 -4.55 19.15 3.89
CA GLU A 82 -3.12 19.16 4.19
C GLU A 82 -2.31 18.35 3.17
N THR A 83 -2.80 17.18 2.76
CA THR A 83 -2.16 16.34 1.74
C THR A 83 -2.09 17.05 0.39
N LEU A 84 -3.16 17.73 -0.02
CA LEU A 84 -3.20 18.49 -1.27
C LEU A 84 -2.23 19.69 -1.23
N ARG A 85 -2.18 20.41 -0.11
CA ARG A 85 -1.22 21.50 0.10
C ARG A 85 0.22 21.00 0.05
N PHE A 86 0.50 19.89 0.74
CA PHE A 86 1.83 19.27 0.71
C PHE A 86 2.22 18.86 -0.71
N SER A 87 1.29 18.23 -1.45
CA SER A 87 1.52 17.81 -2.84
C SER A 87 1.85 19.01 -3.74
N ALA A 88 1.11 20.12 -3.60
CA ALA A 88 1.37 21.34 -4.36
C ALA A 88 2.74 21.96 -4.02
N LEU A 89 3.11 21.99 -2.74
CA LEU A 89 4.39 22.54 -2.28
C LEU A 89 5.60 21.69 -2.69
N SER A 90 5.44 20.36 -2.67
CA SER A 90 6.51 19.41 -2.98
C SER A 90 6.59 19.02 -4.46
N GLY A 91 5.65 19.48 -5.29
CA GLY A 91 5.57 19.11 -6.70
C GLY A 91 5.20 17.64 -6.93
N VAL A 92 4.63 16.95 -5.93
CA VAL A 92 4.16 15.57 -6.05
C VAL A 92 2.78 15.56 -6.69
N SER A 93 2.63 14.80 -7.77
CA SER A 93 1.36 14.59 -8.45
C SER A 93 1.08 13.10 -8.68
N ALA A 94 -0.20 12.75 -8.72
CA ALA A 94 -0.60 11.39 -9.06
C ALA A 94 -0.32 11.11 -10.54
N MET A 95 0.15 9.90 -10.86
CA MET A 95 0.20 9.41 -12.23
C MET A 95 -1.21 8.98 -12.62
N ILE A 96 -1.80 9.68 -13.56
CA ILE A 96 -3.18 9.45 -13.99
C ILE A 96 -3.27 9.21 -15.50
N GLU A 97 -4.32 8.50 -15.90
CA GLU A 97 -4.84 8.43 -17.25
C GLU A 97 -6.22 9.08 -17.27
N THR A 98 -6.49 9.97 -18.20
CA THR A 98 -7.80 10.60 -18.34
C THR A 98 -8.57 9.93 -19.47
N VAL A 99 -9.86 9.67 -19.25
CA VAL A 99 -10.80 9.16 -20.27
C VAL A 99 -12.13 9.87 -20.11
N PRO A 100 -12.87 10.08 -21.21
CA PRO A 100 -14.22 10.67 -21.15
C PRO A 100 -15.19 9.75 -20.40
N LEU A 101 -16.22 10.34 -19.80
CA LEU A 101 -17.23 9.61 -19.00
C LEU A 101 -17.91 8.48 -19.79
N GLU A 102 -18.12 8.68 -21.10
CA GLU A 102 -18.71 7.68 -21.98
C GLU A 102 -17.93 6.37 -22.05
N GLN A 103 -16.63 6.43 -21.74
CA GLN A 103 -15.72 5.26 -21.72
C GLN A 103 -15.53 4.69 -20.30
N ALA A 104 -16.39 5.04 -19.36
CA ALA A 104 -16.27 4.60 -17.96
C ALA A 104 -16.24 3.07 -17.80
N ALA A 105 -17.03 2.35 -18.60
CA ALA A 105 -17.06 0.88 -18.56
C ALA A 105 -15.71 0.25 -18.96
N ASP A 106 -15.08 0.76 -20.02
CA ASP A 106 -13.78 0.29 -20.49
C ASP A 106 -12.68 0.67 -19.50
N ALA A 107 -12.74 1.87 -18.93
CA ALA A 107 -11.84 2.34 -17.89
C ALA A 107 -11.92 1.44 -16.65
N TYR A 108 -13.11 1.07 -16.22
CA TYR A 108 -13.33 0.16 -15.11
C TYR A 108 -12.77 -1.25 -15.41
N ALA A 109 -13.05 -1.80 -16.59
CA ALA A 109 -12.51 -3.08 -17.01
C ALA A 109 -10.96 -3.08 -17.04
N LYS A 110 -10.35 -2.00 -17.52
CA LYS A 110 -8.89 -1.80 -17.53
C LYS A 110 -8.32 -1.76 -16.12
N MET A 111 -8.99 -1.08 -15.20
CA MET A 111 -8.60 -1.02 -13.77
C MET A 111 -8.68 -2.41 -13.13
N MET A 112 -9.79 -3.12 -13.32
CA MET A 112 -9.99 -4.47 -12.79
C MET A 112 -8.96 -5.48 -13.32
N ALA A 113 -8.50 -5.29 -14.55
CA ALA A 113 -7.44 -6.10 -15.16
C ALA A 113 -6.01 -5.71 -14.67
N GLY A 114 -5.87 -4.75 -13.76
CA GLY A 114 -4.58 -4.27 -13.26
C GLY A 114 -3.73 -3.54 -14.30
N LYS A 115 -4.34 -3.03 -15.36
CA LYS A 115 -3.65 -2.36 -16.49
C LYS A 115 -3.63 -0.84 -16.39
N ALA A 116 -4.27 -0.26 -15.39
CA ALA A 116 -4.25 1.19 -15.15
C ALA A 116 -2.88 1.67 -14.65
N ARG A 117 -2.43 2.84 -15.12
CA ARG A 117 -1.10 3.41 -14.77
C ARG A 117 -1.21 4.83 -14.17
N PHE A 118 -1.55 5.02 -12.90
CA PHE A 118 -1.97 4.02 -11.92
C PHE A 118 -3.42 4.25 -11.54
N ARG A 119 -3.98 5.38 -11.90
CA ARG A 119 -5.35 5.78 -11.65
C ARG A 119 -5.99 6.29 -12.93
N ILE A 120 -7.23 5.91 -13.16
CA ILE A 120 -8.02 6.44 -14.28
C ILE A 120 -8.96 7.50 -13.69
N VAL A 121 -8.95 8.67 -14.29
CA VAL A 121 -9.83 9.80 -13.97
C VAL A 121 -10.81 9.99 -15.12
N LEU A 122 -12.10 9.99 -14.81
CA LEU A 122 -13.14 10.27 -15.79
C LEU A 122 -13.32 11.78 -15.90
N THR A 123 -13.31 12.30 -17.14
CA THR A 123 -13.60 13.72 -17.42
C THR A 123 -15.04 13.87 -17.87
N MET A 124 -15.66 14.97 -17.44
CA MET A 124 -17.02 15.38 -17.80
C MET A 124 -16.88 16.72 -18.52
N ASP A 125 -16.78 16.66 -19.85
CA ASP A 125 -16.69 17.85 -20.71
C ASP A 125 -18.06 18.29 -21.17
#